data_6919b1da2c0c1542f8ef483409d4260c
#
_entry.id   6919b1da2c0c1542f8ef483409d4260c
#
_cell.length_a   1.000
_cell.length_b   1.000
_cell.length_c   1.000
_cell.angle_alpha   90.00
_cell.angle_beta   90.00
_cell.angle_gamma   90.00
#
_symmetry.space_group_name_H-M   'P 1'
#
loop_
_entity.id
_entity.type
_entity.pdbx_description
1 polymer ?
#
loop_
_entity_poly.entity_id
_entity_poly.type
_entity_poly.pdbx_seq_one_letter_code
_entity_poly.pdbx_strand_id
1 'polypeptide(L)'
;MRRRLFLYMGALAALLLVVLFAALLLLGQLKSPREELSKTLTFRMEAFQSDMESLWRNVSVMGLHLSEDMTAILEKQTTDLSKLDGDVDAVERLEEAMLEPLCQYVRQADCSGAFVVLNTSLVSADSSFSGLYVQRSNAAHTTSGLLLYRGMADIGRRHDVMPHRKWAQEFDLSEFPGFTRYLKSASVPIERNCRTTPLLTLPDTSEQAILLTVPVLGTDGTAYGLCGFAVNQTYFSSHHVQPSGVSRLACVLSDGSAGLDVAKSLLTYPADGFCFVPDELLTEAPLWEGLVSYTGTELSFVGLSKPFMAANGDTEPHILTVLIPKSDYTGLLLKSRLEIGGLLILLIFFGVVCCLFYSRRYFIPILEDIDHVTATGGEAGNPFFEELLPLSDKLRIHERTITDLETERQDLRGQMEQVEANAKHLAQRRKDEIDPEEYQLFLSAYQKLGPEARTVIDAMVDGVSVQVLAEQLGKKMSTVYSYRRDIYEKVGIQGENKLQQLRVRVSLMRREQNMTASDVSPSATAGCKNTGNMENQ
;
A
#
# COMPACT_ATOMS: atom_id res chain seq x y z
N MET A 1 44.76 21.17 44.02
CA MET A 1 43.72 22.07 43.52
C MET A 1 43.32 21.76 42.05
N ARG A 2 44.26 21.64 41.10
CA ARG A 2 44.02 21.34 39.65
C ARG A 2 43.06 20.15 39.38
N ARG A 3 43.22 18.97 40.06
CA ARG A 3 42.34 17.80 39.86
C ARG A 3 40.87 18.04 40.29
N ARG A 4 40.65 18.76 41.40
CA ARG A 4 39.30 19.03 41.87
C ARG A 4 38.56 20.03 40.99
N LEU A 5 39.26 21.05 40.51
CA LEU A 5 38.72 22.05 39.61
C LEU A 5 38.35 21.46 38.22
N PHE A 6 39.21 20.55 37.70
CA PHE A 6 38.92 19.81 36.48
C PHE A 6 37.70 18.91 36.62
N LEU A 7 37.53 18.29 37.79
CA LEU A 7 36.33 17.50 38.13
C LEU A 7 35.07 18.37 38.21
N TYR A 8 35.14 19.56 38.78
CA TYR A 8 33.99 20.47 38.83
C TYR A 8 33.60 21.00 37.46
N MET A 9 34.55 21.32 36.61
CA MET A 9 34.30 21.75 35.23
C MET A 9 33.73 20.60 34.40
N GLY A 10 34.25 19.40 34.53
CA GLY A 10 33.70 18.21 33.90
C GLY A 10 32.29 17.89 34.37
N ALA A 11 32.03 18.01 35.68
CA ALA A 11 30.72 17.82 36.25
C ALA A 11 29.71 18.88 35.76
N LEU A 12 30.10 20.14 35.69
CA LEU A 12 29.25 21.23 35.17
C LEU A 12 28.92 21.03 33.69
N ALA A 13 29.94 20.65 32.88
CA ALA A 13 29.70 20.35 31.46
C ALA A 13 28.80 19.13 31.28
N ALA A 14 28.98 18.08 32.06
CA ALA A 14 28.09 16.92 32.06
C ALA A 14 26.66 17.27 32.48
N LEU A 15 26.51 18.12 33.53
CA LEU A 15 25.20 18.60 33.96
C LEU A 15 24.50 19.41 32.86
N LEU A 16 25.22 20.32 32.18
CA LEU A 16 24.70 21.11 31.07
C LEU A 16 24.27 20.23 29.89
N LEU A 17 25.05 19.19 29.56
CA LEU A 17 24.69 18.21 28.52
C LEU A 17 23.45 17.40 28.91
N VAL A 18 23.34 16.98 30.16
CA VAL A 18 22.14 16.27 30.68
C VAL A 18 20.91 17.18 30.62
N VAL A 19 21.03 18.45 31.02
CA VAL A 19 19.95 19.43 30.97
C VAL A 19 19.53 19.70 29.52
N LEU A 20 20.49 19.84 28.60
CA LEU A 20 20.20 20.03 27.18
C LEU A 20 19.50 18.81 26.58
N PHE A 21 19.96 17.62 26.90
CA PHE A 21 19.36 16.36 26.45
C PHE A 21 17.93 16.19 27.05
N ALA A 22 17.77 16.49 28.34
CA ALA A 22 16.46 16.49 28.99
C ALA A 22 15.50 17.53 28.37
N ALA A 23 16.01 18.72 28.03
CA ALA A 23 15.23 19.75 27.35
C ALA A 23 14.79 19.30 25.94
N LEU A 24 15.66 18.63 25.17
CA LEU A 24 15.31 18.05 23.87
C LEU A 24 14.25 16.96 23.98
N LEU A 25 14.31 16.12 25.02
CA LEU A 25 13.27 15.14 25.35
C LEU A 25 11.92 15.79 25.71
N LEU A 26 11.97 16.80 26.60
CA LEU A 26 10.75 17.52 27.05
C LEU A 26 10.09 18.33 25.94
N LEU A 27 10.87 18.89 25.02
CA LEU A 27 10.36 19.61 23.86
C LEU A 27 9.78 18.68 22.76
N GLY A 28 9.78 17.35 22.99
CA GLY A 28 9.24 16.37 22.05
C GLY A 28 10.03 16.29 20.72
N GLN A 29 11.24 16.84 20.69
CA GLN A 29 12.11 16.78 19.51
C GLN A 29 12.60 15.36 19.22
N LEU A 30 12.65 14.51 20.25
CA LEU A 30 12.96 13.08 20.17
C LEU A 30 11.66 12.28 20.21
N LYS A 31 10.82 12.38 19.17
CA LYS A 31 9.63 11.55 19.03
C LYS A 31 10.04 10.07 18.99
N SER A 32 9.32 9.23 19.70
CA SER A 32 9.51 7.79 19.60
C SER A 32 9.10 7.35 18.17
N PRO A 33 10.01 6.80 17.35
CA PRO A 33 9.67 6.35 16.00
C PRO A 33 8.61 5.24 16.03
N ARG A 34 8.46 4.56 17.16
CA ARG A 34 7.40 3.58 17.37
C ARG A 34 6.02 4.23 17.45
N GLU A 35 5.88 5.31 18.20
CA GLU A 35 4.63 6.06 18.28
C GLU A 35 4.26 6.72 16.95
N GLU A 36 5.23 7.25 16.24
CA GLU A 36 5.00 7.86 14.93
C GLU A 36 4.54 6.83 13.92
N LEU A 37 5.15 5.65 13.92
CA LEU A 37 4.72 4.54 13.07
C LEU A 37 3.34 4.03 13.48
N SER A 38 3.08 3.83 14.78
CA SER A 38 1.77 3.40 15.28
C SER A 38 0.67 4.39 14.85
N LYS A 39 0.90 5.69 15.00
CA LYS A 39 -0.03 6.74 14.54
C LYS A 39 -0.22 6.70 13.03
N THR A 40 0.86 6.51 12.27
CA THR A 40 0.80 6.40 10.81
C THR A 40 -0.01 5.19 10.38
N LEU A 41 0.22 4.02 10.98
CA LEU A 41 -0.54 2.81 10.68
C LEU A 41 -2.01 2.93 11.12
N THR A 42 -2.29 3.56 12.27
CA THR A 42 -3.65 3.87 12.71
C THR A 42 -4.38 4.75 11.71
N PHE A 43 -3.74 5.82 11.25
CA PHE A 43 -4.32 6.70 10.21
C PHE A 43 -4.58 5.93 8.90
N ARG A 44 -3.66 5.03 8.51
CA ARG A 44 -3.85 4.18 7.32
C ARG A 44 -4.98 3.18 7.50
N MET A 45 -5.12 2.61 8.68
CA MET A 45 -6.23 1.73 9.04
C MET A 45 -7.57 2.46 8.96
N GLU A 46 -7.65 3.69 9.48
CA GLU A 46 -8.86 4.51 9.41
C GLU A 46 -9.22 4.88 7.98
N ALA A 47 -8.23 5.23 7.15
CA ALA A 47 -8.46 5.51 5.73
C ALA A 47 -8.95 4.27 4.99
N PHE A 48 -8.33 3.11 5.23
CA PHE A 48 -8.75 1.84 4.63
C PHE A 48 -10.14 1.41 5.11
N GLN A 49 -10.43 1.57 6.39
CA GLN A 49 -11.77 1.30 6.93
C GLN A 49 -12.83 2.20 6.27
N SER A 50 -12.57 3.50 6.14
CA SER A 50 -13.49 4.44 5.49
C SER A 50 -13.74 4.08 4.02
N ASP A 51 -12.70 3.64 3.32
CA ASP A 51 -12.80 3.16 1.93
C ASP A 51 -13.68 1.90 1.84
N MET A 52 -13.47 0.94 2.74
CA MET A 52 -14.29 -0.27 2.82
C MET A 52 -15.74 0.01 3.21
N GLU A 53 -15.97 0.93 4.13
CA GLU A 53 -17.32 1.38 4.46
C GLU A 53 -18.04 2.00 3.27
N SER A 54 -17.34 2.75 2.43
CA SER A 54 -17.88 3.33 1.21
C SER A 54 -18.23 2.25 0.18
N LEU A 55 -17.29 1.34 -0.09
CA LEU A 55 -17.48 0.21 -1.01
C LEU A 55 -18.72 -0.62 -0.62
N TRP A 56 -18.69 -1.17 0.59
CA TRP A 56 -19.75 -2.12 1.00
C TRP A 56 -21.10 -1.45 1.20
N ARG A 57 -21.14 -0.17 1.56
CA ARG A 57 -22.38 0.62 1.59
C ARG A 57 -22.96 0.78 0.19
N ASN A 58 -22.14 1.15 -0.81
CA ASN A 58 -22.58 1.27 -2.20
C ASN A 58 -23.14 -0.07 -2.70
N VAL A 59 -22.34 -1.13 -2.57
CA VAL A 59 -22.71 -2.48 -3.04
C VAL A 59 -23.95 -3.02 -2.33
N SER A 60 -24.09 -2.76 -1.01
CA SER A 60 -25.30 -3.20 -0.25
C SER A 60 -26.57 -2.47 -0.70
N VAL A 61 -26.50 -1.16 -0.87
CA VAL A 61 -27.66 -0.37 -1.33
C VAL A 61 -28.06 -0.80 -2.74
N MET A 62 -27.08 -0.94 -3.64
CA MET A 62 -27.33 -1.41 -5.00
C MET A 62 -27.85 -2.86 -5.03
N GLY A 63 -27.41 -3.71 -4.09
CA GLY A 63 -27.89 -5.08 -3.95
C GLY A 63 -29.34 -5.17 -3.55
N LEU A 64 -29.79 -4.31 -2.65
CA LEU A 64 -31.20 -4.22 -2.29
C LEU A 64 -32.07 -3.77 -3.47
N HIS A 65 -31.66 -2.72 -4.19
CA HIS A 65 -32.39 -2.28 -5.39
C HIS A 65 -32.39 -3.35 -6.48
N LEU A 66 -31.25 -4.04 -6.69
CA LEU A 66 -31.17 -5.17 -7.62
C LEU A 66 -32.18 -6.26 -7.23
N SER A 67 -32.26 -6.60 -5.94
CA SER A 67 -33.22 -7.59 -5.45
C SER A 67 -34.69 -7.16 -5.69
N GLU A 68 -35.03 -5.90 -5.45
CA GLU A 68 -36.36 -5.34 -5.71
C GLU A 68 -36.71 -5.42 -7.20
N ASP A 69 -35.81 -5.00 -8.09
CA ASP A 69 -36.01 -5.04 -9.53
C ASP A 69 -36.15 -6.49 -10.05
N MET A 70 -35.31 -7.40 -9.55
CA MET A 70 -35.40 -8.82 -9.91
C MET A 70 -36.71 -9.44 -9.43
N THR A 71 -37.14 -9.12 -8.22
CA THR A 71 -38.46 -9.55 -7.70
C THR A 71 -39.60 -9.05 -8.59
N ALA A 72 -39.57 -7.77 -8.97
CA ALA A 72 -40.60 -7.20 -9.83
C ALA A 72 -40.66 -7.86 -11.22
N ILE A 73 -39.51 -8.23 -11.79
CA ILE A 73 -39.44 -8.97 -13.07
C ILE A 73 -40.03 -10.37 -12.91
N LEU A 74 -39.62 -11.08 -11.85
CA LEU A 74 -40.10 -12.46 -11.58
C LEU A 74 -41.59 -12.51 -11.32
N GLU A 75 -42.11 -11.65 -10.46
CA GLU A 75 -43.56 -11.58 -10.17
C GLU A 75 -44.41 -11.24 -11.39
N LYS A 76 -43.87 -10.46 -12.34
CA LYS A 76 -44.56 -10.12 -13.58
C LYS A 76 -44.61 -11.28 -14.57
N GLN A 77 -43.58 -12.14 -14.57
CA GLN A 77 -43.45 -13.20 -15.57
C GLN A 77 -43.85 -14.59 -15.09
N THR A 78 -43.76 -14.85 -13.78
CA THR A 78 -44.08 -16.16 -13.22
C THR A 78 -44.69 -16.06 -11.83
N THR A 79 -45.63 -16.97 -11.54
CA THR A 79 -46.24 -17.11 -10.22
C THR A 79 -45.60 -18.23 -9.39
N ASP A 80 -44.83 -19.13 -10.00
CA ASP A 80 -44.30 -20.30 -9.33
C ASP A 80 -43.03 -20.80 -10.07
N LEU A 81 -41.88 -20.57 -9.49
CA LEU A 81 -40.57 -21.00 -10.07
C LEU A 81 -40.44 -22.53 -10.15
N SER A 82 -41.08 -23.28 -9.24
CA SER A 82 -40.97 -24.73 -9.26
C SER A 82 -41.59 -25.39 -10.52
N LYS A 83 -42.42 -24.63 -11.25
CA LYS A 83 -42.96 -25.05 -12.54
C LYS A 83 -42.07 -24.80 -13.72
N LEU A 84 -40.96 -24.10 -13.50
CA LEU A 84 -39.99 -23.75 -14.53
C LEU A 84 -38.85 -24.77 -14.65
N ASP A 85 -38.77 -25.74 -13.73
CA ASP A 85 -37.75 -26.77 -13.80
C ASP A 85 -37.83 -27.53 -15.13
N GLY A 86 -36.76 -27.44 -15.93
CA GLY A 86 -36.69 -28.00 -17.27
C GLY A 86 -37.40 -27.20 -18.38
N ASP A 87 -38.10 -26.10 -18.08
CA ASP A 87 -38.73 -25.24 -19.10
C ASP A 87 -37.74 -24.19 -19.62
N VAL A 88 -37.02 -24.57 -20.69
CA VAL A 88 -36.00 -23.74 -21.33
C VAL A 88 -36.57 -22.41 -21.82
N ASP A 89 -37.73 -22.41 -22.45
CA ASP A 89 -38.32 -21.20 -23.04
C ASP A 89 -38.76 -20.19 -21.95
N ALA A 90 -39.24 -20.70 -20.83
CA ALA A 90 -39.62 -19.83 -19.71
C ALA A 90 -38.40 -19.22 -19.01
N VAL A 91 -37.37 -20.03 -18.78
CA VAL A 91 -36.11 -19.54 -18.20
C VAL A 91 -35.43 -18.54 -19.15
N GLU A 92 -35.44 -18.79 -20.49
CA GLU A 92 -34.90 -17.86 -21.47
C GLU A 92 -35.57 -16.48 -21.38
N ARG A 93 -36.90 -16.43 -21.34
CA ARG A 93 -37.63 -15.16 -21.19
C ARG A 93 -37.29 -14.42 -19.89
N LEU A 94 -37.10 -15.15 -18.80
CA LEU A 94 -36.70 -14.54 -17.53
C LEU A 94 -35.28 -13.97 -17.60
N GLU A 95 -34.32 -14.76 -18.08
CA GLU A 95 -32.94 -14.30 -18.22
C GLU A 95 -32.82 -13.08 -19.16
N GLU A 96 -33.57 -13.08 -20.28
CA GLU A 96 -33.64 -11.95 -21.21
C GLU A 96 -34.17 -10.68 -20.53
N ALA A 97 -35.23 -10.80 -19.72
CA ALA A 97 -35.77 -9.65 -19.00
C ALA A 97 -34.86 -9.12 -17.89
N MET A 98 -34.03 -9.98 -17.29
CA MET A 98 -33.10 -9.62 -16.20
C MET A 98 -31.77 -9.10 -16.70
N LEU A 99 -31.30 -9.45 -17.92
CA LEU A 99 -29.95 -9.17 -18.38
C LEU A 99 -29.63 -7.68 -18.44
N GLU A 100 -30.48 -6.87 -19.07
CA GLU A 100 -30.21 -5.43 -19.22
C GLU A 100 -30.19 -4.68 -17.88
N PRO A 101 -31.18 -4.87 -16.96
CA PRO A 101 -31.07 -4.34 -15.61
C PRO A 101 -29.79 -4.78 -14.90
N LEU A 102 -29.43 -6.07 -14.96
CA LEU A 102 -28.20 -6.58 -14.34
C LEU A 102 -26.95 -5.87 -14.88
N CYS A 103 -26.89 -5.68 -16.20
CA CYS A 103 -25.80 -4.95 -16.85
C CYS A 103 -25.70 -3.48 -16.39
N GLN A 104 -26.85 -2.83 -16.17
CA GLN A 104 -26.89 -1.46 -15.66
C GLN A 104 -26.34 -1.40 -14.23
N TYR A 105 -26.70 -2.34 -13.37
CA TYR A 105 -26.18 -2.43 -12.01
C TYR A 105 -24.67 -2.67 -11.99
N VAL A 106 -24.14 -3.55 -12.86
CA VAL A 106 -22.67 -3.72 -12.97
C VAL A 106 -21.97 -2.41 -13.34
N ARG A 107 -22.59 -1.57 -14.18
CA ARG A 107 -21.99 -0.29 -14.57
C ARG A 107 -22.02 0.76 -13.46
N GLN A 108 -23.01 0.69 -12.56
CA GLN A 108 -23.27 1.70 -11.52
C GLN A 108 -22.65 1.34 -10.17
N ALA A 109 -22.61 0.07 -9.81
CA ALA A 109 -22.09 -0.39 -8.54
C ALA A 109 -20.55 -0.50 -8.52
N ASP A 110 -20.00 -0.37 -7.35
CA ASP A 110 -18.56 -0.55 -7.07
C ASP A 110 -18.21 -2.05 -7.01
N CYS A 111 -18.29 -2.73 -8.16
CA CYS A 111 -18.15 -4.17 -8.26
C CYS A 111 -17.41 -4.62 -9.52
N SER A 112 -16.88 -5.82 -9.52
CA SER A 112 -16.33 -6.48 -10.71
C SER A 112 -17.40 -7.14 -11.56
N GLY A 113 -18.52 -7.55 -10.97
CA GLY A 113 -19.65 -8.21 -11.65
C GLY A 113 -20.87 -8.33 -10.78
N ALA A 114 -21.99 -8.70 -11.39
CA ALA A 114 -23.25 -8.95 -10.70
C ALA A 114 -23.88 -10.26 -11.16
N PHE A 115 -24.63 -10.89 -10.29
CA PHE A 115 -25.27 -12.17 -10.54
C PHE A 115 -26.69 -12.22 -10.01
N VAL A 116 -27.48 -13.09 -10.63
CA VAL A 116 -28.78 -13.55 -10.14
C VAL A 116 -28.80 -15.06 -10.30
N VAL A 117 -29.04 -15.78 -9.23
CA VAL A 117 -29.18 -17.24 -9.21
C VAL A 117 -30.66 -17.53 -8.86
N LEU A 118 -31.34 -18.21 -9.74
CA LEU A 118 -32.75 -18.58 -9.57
C LEU A 118 -32.87 -19.94 -8.87
N ASN A 119 -33.87 -20.10 -8.05
CA ASN A 119 -34.17 -21.38 -7.39
C ASN A 119 -34.90 -22.34 -8.36
N THR A 120 -34.31 -22.54 -9.55
CA THR A 120 -34.80 -23.44 -10.62
C THR A 120 -33.62 -23.94 -11.43
N SER A 121 -33.73 -25.10 -12.08
CA SER A 121 -32.69 -25.71 -12.91
C SER A 121 -33.27 -26.26 -14.21
N LEU A 122 -32.47 -26.16 -15.29
CA LEU A 122 -32.78 -26.75 -16.57
C LEU A 122 -32.40 -28.25 -16.65
N VAL A 123 -31.38 -28.63 -15.88
CA VAL A 123 -30.75 -29.96 -15.96
C VAL A 123 -31.25 -30.91 -14.89
N SER A 124 -32.07 -30.45 -13.96
CA SER A 124 -32.59 -31.24 -12.81
C SER A 124 -31.50 -31.92 -11.97
N ALA A 125 -30.34 -31.25 -11.85
CA ALA A 125 -29.26 -31.67 -10.98
C ALA A 125 -29.30 -30.91 -9.65
N ASP A 126 -29.08 -31.59 -8.54
CA ASP A 126 -29.21 -31.02 -7.18
C ASP A 126 -28.33 -29.78 -6.91
N SER A 127 -27.29 -29.56 -7.70
CA SER A 127 -26.34 -28.43 -7.55
C SER A 127 -26.37 -27.41 -8.68
N SER A 128 -27.15 -27.67 -9.76
CA SER A 128 -27.27 -26.76 -10.89
C SER A 128 -28.44 -25.79 -10.71
N PHE A 129 -28.20 -24.52 -11.01
CA PHE A 129 -29.18 -23.45 -10.89
C PHE A 129 -29.09 -22.49 -12.07
N SER A 130 -30.25 -22.14 -12.63
CA SER A 130 -30.36 -21.18 -13.71
C SER A 130 -30.15 -19.76 -13.20
N GLY A 131 -29.74 -18.85 -14.10
CA GLY A 131 -29.57 -17.44 -13.80
C GLY A 131 -28.48 -16.78 -14.60
N LEU A 132 -28.11 -15.58 -14.22
CA LEU A 132 -27.17 -14.73 -14.95
C LEU A 132 -25.98 -14.35 -14.08
N TYR A 133 -24.78 -14.39 -14.66
CA TYR A 133 -23.60 -13.75 -14.10
C TYR A 133 -22.88 -12.95 -15.18
N VAL A 134 -22.83 -11.64 -14.97
CA VAL A 134 -22.20 -10.67 -15.84
C VAL A 134 -21.04 -10.02 -15.11
N GLN A 135 -19.89 -9.93 -15.78
CA GLN A 135 -18.67 -9.37 -15.22
C GLN A 135 -18.04 -8.37 -16.19
N ARG A 136 -17.32 -7.41 -15.69
CA ARG A 136 -16.50 -6.50 -16.48
C ARG A 136 -15.40 -7.27 -17.21
N SER A 137 -15.23 -7.04 -18.50
CA SER A 137 -14.17 -7.68 -19.30
C SER A 137 -12.76 -7.30 -18.82
N ASN A 138 -12.63 -6.14 -18.21
CA ASN A 138 -11.43 -5.70 -17.49
C ASN A 138 -11.88 -5.00 -16.20
N ALA A 139 -11.74 -5.68 -15.08
CA ALA A 139 -12.14 -5.16 -13.78
C ALA A 139 -11.35 -3.91 -13.36
N ALA A 140 -10.17 -3.66 -13.97
CA ALA A 140 -9.38 -2.45 -13.73
C ALA A 140 -9.93 -1.19 -14.42
N HIS A 141 -10.93 -1.32 -15.30
CA HIS A 141 -11.51 -0.19 -16.05
C HIS A 141 -13.02 -0.11 -15.85
N THR A 142 -13.51 1.06 -15.47
CA THR A 142 -14.94 1.34 -15.32
C THR A 142 -15.71 1.32 -16.65
N THR A 143 -15.03 1.61 -17.75
CA THR A 143 -15.58 1.64 -19.12
C THR A 143 -15.39 0.34 -19.91
N SER A 144 -14.98 -0.74 -19.25
CA SER A 144 -14.81 -2.04 -19.87
C SER A 144 -16.13 -2.60 -20.39
N GLY A 145 -16.07 -3.39 -21.46
CA GLY A 145 -17.21 -4.18 -21.92
C GLY A 145 -17.65 -5.19 -20.86
N LEU A 146 -18.84 -5.74 -21.02
CA LEU A 146 -19.36 -6.78 -20.13
C LEU A 146 -19.25 -8.15 -20.81
N LEU A 147 -19.02 -9.18 -20.01
CA LEU A 147 -18.95 -10.57 -20.43
C LEU A 147 -19.92 -11.42 -19.63
N LEU A 148 -20.59 -12.34 -20.32
CA LEU A 148 -21.48 -13.31 -19.70
C LEU A 148 -20.67 -14.53 -19.24
N TYR A 149 -20.74 -14.85 -17.96
CA TYR A 149 -20.11 -16.04 -17.37
C TYR A 149 -21.11 -17.16 -17.12
N ARG A 150 -22.36 -16.81 -16.76
CA ARG A 150 -23.47 -17.76 -16.58
C ARG A 150 -24.74 -17.20 -17.22
N GLY A 151 -25.56 -18.08 -17.76
CA GLY A 151 -26.79 -17.76 -18.46
C GLY A 151 -26.79 -18.22 -19.92
N MET A 152 -27.85 -17.99 -20.64
CA MET A 152 -27.98 -18.41 -22.03
C MET A 152 -27.14 -17.54 -22.97
N ALA A 153 -26.21 -18.16 -23.68
CA ALA A 153 -25.24 -17.48 -24.55
C ALA A 153 -25.91 -16.64 -25.65
N ASP A 154 -27.03 -17.10 -26.18
CA ASP A 154 -27.73 -16.43 -27.27
C ASP A 154 -28.40 -15.13 -26.80
N ILE A 155 -28.86 -15.06 -25.57
CA ILE A 155 -29.35 -13.85 -24.93
C ILE A 155 -28.19 -12.83 -24.83
N GLY A 156 -27.05 -13.27 -24.30
CA GLY A 156 -25.88 -12.40 -24.19
C GLY A 156 -25.48 -11.82 -25.54
N ARG A 157 -25.42 -12.62 -26.60
CA ARG A 157 -25.08 -12.17 -27.96
C ARG A 157 -26.09 -11.15 -28.51
N ARG A 158 -27.39 -11.33 -28.22
CA ARG A 158 -28.43 -10.37 -28.66
C ARG A 158 -28.29 -9.00 -28.00
N HIS A 159 -27.71 -8.94 -26.80
CA HIS A 159 -27.55 -7.73 -25.99
C HIS A 159 -26.09 -7.23 -25.91
N ASP A 160 -25.23 -7.62 -26.84
CA ASP A 160 -23.80 -7.24 -26.88
C ASP A 160 -22.99 -7.61 -25.62
N VAL A 161 -23.47 -8.60 -24.86
CA VAL A 161 -22.76 -9.19 -23.71
C VAL A 161 -22.20 -10.54 -24.12
N MET A 162 -20.96 -10.53 -24.60
CA MET A 162 -20.34 -11.73 -25.17
C MET A 162 -20.07 -12.80 -24.10
N PRO A 163 -20.37 -14.08 -24.40
CA PRO A 163 -19.99 -15.16 -23.50
C PRO A 163 -18.48 -15.22 -23.29
N HIS A 164 -18.07 -15.33 -22.05
CA HIS A 164 -16.67 -15.53 -21.70
C HIS A 164 -16.20 -16.95 -22.07
N ARG A 165 -14.91 -17.15 -22.30
CA ARG A 165 -14.34 -18.46 -22.61
C ARG A 165 -14.62 -19.56 -21.57
N LYS A 166 -14.89 -19.16 -20.33
CA LYS A 166 -15.26 -20.01 -19.20
C LYS A 166 -16.76 -19.95 -18.90
N TRP A 167 -17.53 -19.60 -19.92
CA TRP A 167 -18.98 -19.56 -19.84
C TRP A 167 -19.56 -20.94 -19.59
N ALA A 168 -20.61 -21.00 -18.78
CA ALA A 168 -21.51 -22.14 -18.66
C ALA A 168 -22.96 -21.65 -18.62
N GLN A 169 -23.91 -22.53 -18.96
CA GLN A 169 -25.31 -22.15 -19.03
C GLN A 169 -25.92 -21.97 -17.64
N GLU A 170 -25.55 -22.80 -16.68
CA GLU A 170 -26.04 -22.77 -15.31
C GLU A 170 -24.91 -22.59 -14.30
N PHE A 171 -25.28 -22.24 -13.09
CA PHE A 171 -24.37 -22.21 -11.94
C PHE A 171 -24.23 -23.61 -11.38
N ASP A 172 -23.01 -24.05 -11.13
CA ASP A 172 -22.72 -25.16 -10.23
C ASP A 172 -22.43 -24.58 -8.84
N LEU A 173 -23.33 -24.81 -7.90
CA LEU A 173 -23.22 -24.34 -6.54
C LEU A 173 -22.78 -25.44 -5.56
N SER A 174 -22.24 -26.54 -6.05
CA SER A 174 -21.67 -27.61 -5.22
C SER A 174 -20.56 -27.09 -4.29
N GLU A 175 -19.78 -26.12 -4.76
CA GLU A 175 -18.73 -25.44 -3.98
C GLU A 175 -19.24 -24.25 -3.13
N PHE A 176 -20.55 -23.94 -3.23
CA PHE A 176 -21.19 -22.91 -2.43
C PHE A 176 -22.24 -23.50 -1.47
N PRO A 177 -21.80 -24.23 -0.43
CA PRO A 177 -22.68 -25.00 0.46
C PRO A 177 -23.68 -24.12 1.26
N GLY A 178 -23.47 -22.81 1.24
CA GLY A 178 -24.35 -21.84 1.89
C GLY A 178 -25.62 -21.50 1.12
N PHE A 179 -25.72 -21.73 -0.20
CA PHE A 179 -26.83 -21.24 -1.03
C PHE A 179 -28.21 -21.62 -0.51
N THR A 180 -28.47 -22.93 -0.35
CA THR A 180 -29.74 -23.43 0.17
C THR A 180 -30.03 -22.94 1.60
N ARG A 181 -28.97 -22.76 2.41
CA ARG A 181 -29.07 -22.22 3.76
C ARG A 181 -29.47 -20.75 3.75
N TYR A 182 -28.90 -19.96 2.86
CA TYR A 182 -29.25 -18.54 2.69
C TYR A 182 -30.70 -18.38 2.24
N LEU A 183 -31.16 -19.18 1.27
CA LEU A 183 -32.56 -19.17 0.84
C LEU A 183 -33.54 -19.53 1.97
N LYS A 184 -33.20 -20.57 2.76
CA LYS A 184 -34.06 -21.00 3.88
C LYS A 184 -34.05 -20.03 5.06
N SER A 185 -32.98 -19.26 5.25
CA SER A 185 -32.87 -18.27 6.32
C SER A 185 -33.35 -16.88 5.92
N ALA A 186 -33.72 -16.67 4.65
CA ALA A 186 -34.23 -15.41 4.17
C ALA A 186 -35.56 -15.05 4.89
N SER A 187 -35.61 -13.89 5.49
CA SER A 187 -36.75 -13.36 6.22
C SER A 187 -36.91 -11.87 5.90
N VAL A 188 -38.09 -11.37 6.09
CA VAL A 188 -38.36 -9.93 6.00
C VAL A 188 -38.00 -9.28 7.34
N PRO A 189 -37.26 -8.15 7.36
CA PRO A 189 -36.86 -7.30 6.24
C PRO A 189 -35.59 -7.81 5.52
N ILE A 190 -35.56 -7.64 4.20
CA ILE A 190 -34.49 -8.09 3.29
C ILE A 190 -33.10 -7.51 3.69
N GLU A 191 -33.07 -6.29 4.21
CA GLU A 191 -31.83 -5.59 4.60
C GLU A 191 -31.02 -6.37 5.64
N ARG A 192 -31.67 -7.19 6.46
CA ARG A 192 -31.00 -8.06 7.45
C ARG A 192 -30.49 -9.38 6.86
N ASN A 193 -30.83 -9.67 5.62
CA ASN A 193 -30.40 -10.86 4.91
C ASN A 193 -29.35 -10.56 3.83
N CYS A 194 -28.91 -9.29 3.75
CA CYS A 194 -27.76 -8.91 2.94
C CYS A 194 -26.50 -9.40 3.63
N ARG A 195 -25.76 -10.32 3.01
CA ARG A 195 -24.59 -10.98 3.59
C ARG A 195 -23.42 -11.01 2.62
N THR A 196 -22.22 -10.95 3.20
CA THR A 196 -20.99 -11.21 2.44
C THR A 196 -20.52 -12.65 2.64
N THR A 197 -19.82 -13.17 1.63
CA THR A 197 -19.16 -14.47 1.73
C THR A 197 -17.72 -14.30 2.18
N PRO A 198 -17.08 -15.34 2.69
CA PRO A 198 -15.61 -15.44 2.66
C PRO A 198 -15.10 -15.28 1.23
N LEU A 199 -13.79 -15.09 1.06
CA LEU A 199 -13.19 -15.11 -0.26
C LEU A 199 -13.39 -16.48 -0.92
N LEU A 200 -14.04 -16.49 -2.06
CA LEU A 200 -14.35 -17.70 -2.83
C LEU A 200 -13.57 -17.67 -4.14
N THR A 201 -13.13 -18.84 -4.59
CA THR A 201 -12.72 -19.01 -5.99
C THR A 201 -13.96 -19.20 -6.83
N LEU A 202 -14.14 -18.34 -7.83
CA LEU A 202 -15.31 -18.44 -8.72
C LEU A 202 -15.22 -19.72 -9.54
N PRO A 203 -16.32 -20.52 -9.65
CA PRO A 203 -16.33 -21.80 -10.34
C PRO A 203 -15.74 -21.71 -11.76
N ASP A 204 -14.94 -22.70 -12.14
CA ASP A 204 -14.24 -22.80 -13.43
C ASP A 204 -13.25 -21.65 -13.74
N THR A 205 -12.96 -20.80 -12.78
CA THR A 205 -11.99 -19.70 -12.93
C THR A 205 -10.87 -19.80 -11.90
N SER A 206 -9.83 -18.98 -12.08
CA SER A 206 -8.83 -18.74 -11.05
C SER A 206 -9.09 -17.43 -10.29
N GLU A 207 -10.24 -16.82 -10.53
CA GLU A 207 -10.58 -15.53 -9.92
C GLU A 207 -11.13 -15.74 -8.52
N GLN A 208 -10.59 -14.98 -7.60
CA GLN A 208 -11.06 -14.94 -6.22
C GLN A 208 -11.89 -13.68 -6.02
N ALA A 209 -13.04 -13.83 -5.37
CA ALA A 209 -13.96 -12.75 -5.10
C ALA A 209 -14.67 -12.92 -3.76
N ILE A 210 -15.00 -11.80 -3.13
CA ILE A 210 -16.00 -11.73 -2.06
C ILE A 210 -17.33 -11.39 -2.74
N LEU A 211 -18.36 -12.17 -2.43
CA LEU A 211 -19.71 -11.95 -2.95
C LEU A 211 -20.58 -11.26 -1.90
N LEU A 212 -21.26 -10.21 -2.28
CA LEU A 212 -22.42 -9.73 -1.56
C LEU A 212 -23.64 -10.49 -2.08
N THR A 213 -24.41 -11.10 -1.20
CA THR A 213 -25.62 -11.86 -1.53
C THR A 213 -26.85 -11.21 -0.89
N VAL A 214 -27.89 -11.04 -1.67
CA VAL A 214 -29.19 -10.55 -1.24
C VAL A 214 -30.25 -11.53 -1.73
N PRO A 215 -31.15 -12.00 -0.87
CA PRO A 215 -32.23 -12.89 -1.32
C PRO A 215 -33.24 -12.13 -2.21
N VAL A 216 -33.71 -12.81 -3.23
CA VAL A 216 -34.81 -12.34 -4.07
C VAL A 216 -36.09 -12.99 -3.54
N LEU A 217 -36.93 -12.20 -2.87
CA LEU A 217 -38.14 -12.66 -2.17
C LEU A 217 -39.39 -12.05 -2.79
N GLY A 218 -40.32 -12.90 -3.11
CA GLY A 218 -41.65 -12.45 -3.52
C GLY A 218 -42.43 -11.79 -2.37
N THR A 219 -43.48 -11.06 -2.73
CA THR A 219 -44.37 -10.39 -1.77
C THR A 219 -45.10 -11.35 -0.84
N ASP A 220 -45.22 -12.61 -1.23
CA ASP A 220 -45.77 -13.72 -0.44
C ASP A 220 -44.73 -14.40 0.47
N GLY A 221 -43.47 -13.96 0.43
CA GLY A 221 -42.33 -14.54 1.15
C GLY A 221 -41.68 -15.74 0.45
N THR A 222 -42.09 -16.04 -0.80
CA THR A 222 -41.44 -17.09 -1.61
C THR A 222 -40.03 -16.68 -1.97
N ALA A 223 -39.07 -17.58 -1.73
CA ALA A 223 -37.68 -17.35 -2.10
C ALA A 223 -37.45 -17.72 -3.58
N TYR A 224 -37.32 -16.72 -4.43
CA TYR A 224 -37.08 -16.91 -5.85
C TYR A 224 -35.63 -17.23 -6.16
N GLY A 225 -34.70 -16.78 -5.32
CA GLY A 225 -33.29 -16.99 -5.53
C GLY A 225 -32.41 -16.06 -4.71
N LEU A 226 -31.20 -15.86 -5.19
CA LEU A 226 -30.24 -14.89 -4.66
C LEU A 226 -29.75 -14.00 -5.79
N CYS A 227 -29.52 -12.73 -5.50
CA CYS A 227 -28.80 -11.83 -6.39
C CYS A 227 -27.67 -11.14 -5.62
N GLY A 228 -26.80 -10.45 -6.33
CA GLY A 228 -25.75 -9.70 -5.68
C GLY A 228 -24.60 -9.30 -6.57
N PHE A 229 -23.52 -8.97 -5.93
CA PHE A 229 -22.33 -8.43 -6.59
C PHE A 229 -21.08 -9.20 -6.19
N ALA A 230 -20.13 -9.26 -7.11
CA ALA A 230 -18.80 -9.80 -6.88
C ALA A 230 -17.77 -8.67 -6.83
N VAL A 231 -16.89 -8.73 -5.84
CA VAL A 231 -15.70 -7.88 -5.76
C VAL A 231 -14.48 -8.80 -5.85
N ASN A 232 -13.86 -8.86 -7.02
CA ASN A 232 -12.70 -9.72 -7.23
C ASN A 232 -11.39 -8.99 -6.91
N GLN A 233 -10.30 -9.74 -6.78
CA GLN A 233 -8.97 -9.23 -6.45
C GLN A 233 -8.50 -8.14 -7.43
N THR A 234 -8.76 -8.29 -8.73
CA THR A 234 -8.33 -7.31 -9.75
C THR A 234 -9.08 -5.98 -9.60
N TYR A 235 -10.39 -6.04 -9.39
CA TYR A 235 -11.21 -4.84 -9.13
C TYR A 235 -10.74 -4.17 -7.84
N PHE A 236 -10.63 -4.94 -6.76
CA PHE A 236 -10.22 -4.45 -5.45
C PHE A 236 -8.87 -3.73 -5.48
N SER A 237 -7.85 -4.35 -6.06
CA SER A 237 -6.51 -3.78 -6.12
C SER A 237 -6.40 -2.55 -7.02
N SER A 238 -7.28 -2.40 -8.01
CA SER A 238 -7.22 -1.28 -8.96
C SER A 238 -8.08 -0.07 -8.56
N HIS A 239 -9.20 -0.28 -7.86
CA HIS A 239 -10.14 0.78 -7.48
C HIS A 239 -9.95 1.25 -6.03
N HIS A 240 -9.45 0.39 -5.16
CA HIS A 240 -9.23 0.71 -3.74
C HIS A 240 -7.74 0.93 -3.42
N VAL A 241 -7.05 1.58 -4.35
CA VAL A 241 -5.64 1.96 -4.19
C VAL A 241 -5.47 2.91 -3.01
N GLN A 242 -4.60 2.56 -2.09
CA GLN A 242 -4.42 3.30 -0.85
C GLN A 242 -3.59 4.58 -1.04
N PRO A 243 -3.81 5.62 -0.20
CA PRO A 243 -3.03 6.85 -0.27
C PRO A 243 -1.54 6.61 -0.07
N SER A 244 -0.70 7.30 -0.85
CA SER A 244 0.77 7.24 -0.74
C SER A 244 1.30 7.79 0.58
N GLY A 245 2.57 7.49 0.86
CA GLY A 245 3.29 7.99 2.03
C GLY A 245 3.92 6.89 2.91
N VAL A 246 3.56 5.62 2.65
CA VAL A 246 4.29 4.45 3.13
C VAL A 246 4.49 3.53 1.93
N SER A 247 5.69 3.53 1.37
CA SER A 247 5.96 2.91 0.07
C SER A 247 5.81 1.38 0.04
N ARG A 248 5.92 0.73 1.20
CA ARG A 248 5.79 -0.72 1.33
C ARG A 248 4.68 -1.06 2.31
N LEU A 249 3.47 -0.65 1.96
CA LEU A 249 2.25 -0.93 2.70
C LEU A 249 1.42 -1.95 1.93
N ALA A 250 0.83 -2.91 2.63
CA ALA A 250 -0.24 -3.76 2.11
C ALA A 250 -1.47 -3.61 3.00
N CYS A 251 -2.63 -3.48 2.38
CA CYS A 251 -3.91 -3.52 3.06
C CYS A 251 -4.65 -4.79 2.66
N VAL A 252 -5.13 -5.52 3.63
CA VAL A 252 -5.70 -6.86 3.50
C VAL A 252 -7.11 -6.87 4.08
N LEU A 253 -8.06 -7.36 3.30
CA LEU A 253 -9.41 -7.70 3.75
C LEU A 253 -9.53 -9.22 3.79
N SER A 254 -9.57 -9.79 4.99
CA SER A 254 -9.68 -11.23 5.23
C SER A 254 -11.02 -11.61 5.88
N ASP A 255 -11.35 -12.89 5.84
CA ASP A 255 -12.41 -13.43 6.68
C ASP A 255 -12.00 -13.44 8.17
N GLY A 256 -12.97 -13.46 9.07
CA GLY A 256 -12.73 -13.44 10.52
C GLY A 256 -12.24 -14.75 11.12
N SER A 257 -11.80 -15.71 10.31
CA SER A 257 -11.27 -16.99 10.75
C SER A 257 -9.91 -16.86 11.47
N ALA A 258 -9.49 -17.88 12.17
CA ALA A 258 -8.32 -17.85 13.04
C ALA A 258 -7.01 -17.50 12.30
N GLY A 259 -6.50 -16.28 12.50
CA GLY A 259 -5.26 -15.77 11.91
C GLY A 259 -5.45 -15.10 10.55
N LEU A 260 -4.40 -14.48 10.03
CA LEU A 260 -4.42 -13.81 8.73
C LEU A 260 -4.02 -14.79 7.62
N ASP A 261 -5.01 -15.40 6.97
CA ASP A 261 -4.82 -16.25 5.79
C ASP A 261 -4.81 -15.38 4.52
N VAL A 262 -3.62 -15.06 4.04
CA VAL A 262 -3.43 -14.18 2.88
C VAL A 262 -3.99 -14.82 1.59
N ALA A 263 -3.89 -16.15 1.46
CA ALA A 263 -4.43 -16.87 0.32
C ALA A 263 -5.97 -16.75 0.21
N LYS A 264 -6.64 -16.43 1.32
CA LYS A 264 -8.08 -16.22 1.41
C LYS A 264 -8.44 -14.75 1.70
N SER A 265 -7.69 -13.83 1.14
CA SER A 265 -7.85 -12.40 1.42
C SER A 265 -7.76 -11.56 0.15
N LEU A 266 -8.45 -10.42 0.13
CA LEU A 266 -8.25 -9.40 -0.90
C LEU A 266 -7.15 -8.44 -0.46
N LEU A 267 -6.25 -8.11 -1.41
CA LEU A 267 -5.10 -7.24 -1.17
C LEU A 267 -5.16 -5.98 -2.02
N THR A 268 -4.76 -4.88 -1.42
CA THR A 268 -4.52 -3.62 -2.14
C THR A 268 -3.27 -2.93 -1.62
N TYR A 269 -2.73 -2.02 -2.42
CA TYR A 269 -1.44 -1.37 -2.17
C TYR A 269 -1.54 0.13 -2.44
N PRO A 270 -0.59 0.94 -1.95
CA PRO A 270 -0.47 2.33 -2.35
C PRO A 270 -0.10 2.47 -3.83
N ALA A 271 -0.51 3.59 -4.44
CA ALA A 271 -0.22 3.90 -5.85
C ALA A 271 1.29 4.02 -6.16
N ASP A 272 2.08 4.39 -5.17
CA ASP A 272 3.52 4.65 -5.28
C ASP A 272 4.39 3.54 -4.65
N GLY A 273 3.79 2.40 -4.30
CA GLY A 273 4.51 1.34 -3.63
C GLY A 273 3.88 -0.03 -3.76
N PHE A 274 4.68 -1.04 -3.49
CA PHE A 274 4.27 -2.43 -3.48
C PHE A 274 4.91 -3.17 -2.31
N CYS A 275 4.12 -3.94 -1.59
CA CYS A 275 4.57 -4.84 -0.55
C CYS A 275 4.18 -6.27 -0.90
N PHE A 276 5.15 -7.10 -1.27
CA PHE A 276 4.85 -8.51 -1.51
C PHE A 276 4.46 -9.17 -0.19
N VAL A 277 3.27 -9.75 -0.16
CA VAL A 277 2.77 -10.57 0.95
C VAL A 277 2.54 -11.97 0.38
N PRO A 278 3.18 -13.01 0.91
CA PRO A 278 3.03 -14.38 0.40
C PRO A 278 1.64 -14.93 0.69
N ASP A 279 1.14 -15.78 -0.21
CA ASP A 279 -0.17 -16.45 -0.11
C ASP A 279 -0.11 -17.60 0.92
N GLU A 280 0.04 -17.28 2.18
CA GLU A 280 0.15 -18.21 3.29
C GLU A 280 -0.60 -17.72 4.53
N LEU A 281 -0.79 -18.62 5.48
CA LEU A 281 -1.32 -18.28 6.80
C LEU A 281 -0.23 -17.62 7.66
N LEU A 282 -0.41 -16.36 8.02
CA LEU A 282 0.49 -15.62 8.87
C LEU A 282 0.14 -15.83 10.35
N THR A 283 1.14 -16.19 11.15
CA THR A 283 0.99 -16.35 12.60
C THR A 283 1.05 -14.98 13.28
N GLU A 284 0.08 -14.71 14.13
CA GLU A 284 -0.05 -13.45 14.85
C GLU A 284 0.61 -13.49 16.22
N ALA A 285 1.34 -12.45 16.57
CA ALA A 285 1.88 -12.25 17.93
C ALA A 285 1.77 -10.77 18.31
N PRO A 286 1.26 -10.44 19.51
CA PRO A 286 1.19 -9.05 19.97
C PRO A 286 2.60 -8.47 20.11
N LEU A 287 2.79 -7.24 19.63
CA LEU A 287 4.11 -6.59 19.63
C LEU A 287 4.18 -5.43 20.63
N TRP A 288 3.39 -4.38 20.46
CA TRP A 288 3.40 -3.17 21.30
C TRP A 288 2.26 -2.23 20.91
N GLU A 289 1.55 -1.62 21.87
CA GLU A 289 0.47 -0.63 21.68
C GLU A 289 -0.51 -0.95 20.53
N GLY A 290 -1.04 -2.17 20.51
CA GLY A 290 -1.99 -2.61 19.50
C GLY A 290 -1.36 -3.05 18.17
N LEU A 291 -0.04 -2.88 17.98
CA LEU A 291 0.67 -3.45 16.85
C LEU A 291 0.81 -4.97 17.01
N VAL A 292 0.64 -5.67 15.91
CA VAL A 292 0.75 -7.13 15.81
C VAL A 292 1.89 -7.49 14.87
N SER A 293 2.70 -8.46 15.25
CA SER A 293 3.70 -9.07 14.37
C SER A 293 3.07 -10.26 13.66
N TYR A 294 3.12 -10.25 12.34
CA TYR A 294 2.67 -11.33 11.46
C TYR A 294 3.88 -12.06 10.93
N THR A 295 3.97 -13.34 11.17
CA THR A 295 5.14 -14.15 10.80
C THR A 295 4.71 -15.25 9.85
N GLY A 296 5.26 -15.25 8.65
CA GLY A 296 5.16 -16.30 7.66
C GLY A 296 6.41 -17.17 7.64
N THR A 297 6.55 -18.01 6.61
CA THR A 297 7.69 -18.92 6.44
C THR A 297 8.99 -18.20 6.16
N GLU A 298 8.98 -17.21 5.28
CA GLU A 298 10.17 -16.45 4.87
C GLU A 298 10.11 -14.98 5.28
N LEU A 299 8.92 -14.40 5.31
CA LEU A 299 8.71 -12.98 5.54
C LEU A 299 7.96 -12.73 6.84
N SER A 300 8.25 -11.60 7.45
CA SER A 300 7.54 -11.13 8.62
C SER A 300 7.10 -9.68 8.43
N PHE A 301 5.94 -9.35 8.99
CA PHE A 301 5.31 -8.04 8.88
C PHE A 301 4.97 -7.49 10.25
N VAL A 302 4.73 -6.20 10.30
CA VAL A 302 4.17 -5.52 11.46
C VAL A 302 2.95 -4.75 10.99
N GLY A 303 1.87 -4.82 11.73
CA GLY A 303 0.63 -4.19 11.30
C GLY A 303 -0.38 -3.97 12.40
N LEU A 304 -1.56 -3.55 11.98
CA LEU A 304 -2.76 -3.39 12.79
C LEU A 304 -3.89 -4.18 12.16
N SER A 305 -4.73 -4.81 12.98
CA SER A 305 -5.98 -5.43 12.54
C SER A 305 -7.18 -4.84 13.26
N LYS A 306 -8.31 -4.78 12.54
CA LYS A 306 -9.57 -4.28 13.07
C LYS A 306 -10.74 -5.09 12.50
N PRO A 307 -11.71 -5.52 13.32
CA PRO A 307 -12.91 -6.17 12.83
C PRO A 307 -13.78 -5.19 12.05
N PHE A 308 -14.42 -5.68 11.00
CA PHE A 308 -15.24 -4.91 10.08
C PHE A 308 -16.47 -5.70 9.64
N MET A 309 -17.65 -5.12 9.77
CA MET A 309 -18.88 -5.71 9.27
C MET A 309 -19.19 -5.11 7.89
N ALA A 310 -19.15 -5.94 6.85
CA ALA A 310 -19.37 -5.51 5.48
C ALA A 310 -20.85 -5.36 5.15
N ALA A 311 -21.70 -6.26 5.67
CA ALA A 311 -23.14 -6.21 5.47
C ALA A 311 -23.91 -6.38 6.79
N ASN A 312 -25.15 -5.88 6.82
CA ASN A 312 -25.99 -5.92 8.02
C ASN A 312 -26.42 -7.34 8.47
N GLY A 313 -26.38 -8.29 7.55
CA GLY A 313 -26.72 -9.69 7.81
C GLY A 313 -25.54 -10.59 8.11
N ASP A 314 -24.31 -10.04 8.10
CA ASP A 314 -23.11 -10.81 8.42
C ASP A 314 -23.16 -11.31 9.86
N THR A 315 -22.80 -12.56 10.06
CA THR A 315 -22.73 -13.20 11.39
C THR A 315 -21.33 -13.12 11.99
N GLU A 316 -20.31 -13.04 11.16
CA GLU A 316 -18.92 -12.93 11.53
C GLU A 316 -18.29 -11.69 10.86
N PRO A 317 -17.46 -10.94 11.56
CA PRO A 317 -16.79 -9.81 10.97
C PRO A 317 -15.69 -10.24 10.02
N HIS A 318 -15.50 -9.51 8.94
CA HIS A 318 -14.23 -9.49 8.22
C HIS A 318 -13.15 -8.81 9.06
N ILE A 319 -11.90 -9.04 8.72
CA ILE A 319 -10.77 -8.39 9.39
C ILE A 319 -10.05 -7.50 8.37
N LEU A 320 -9.98 -6.22 8.68
CA LEU A 320 -9.11 -5.28 7.99
C LEU A 320 -7.73 -5.33 8.62
N THR A 321 -6.71 -5.53 7.82
CA THR A 321 -5.32 -5.55 8.30
C THR A 321 -4.46 -4.66 7.43
N VAL A 322 -3.63 -3.84 8.07
CA VAL A 322 -2.63 -2.99 7.41
C VAL A 322 -1.26 -3.49 7.79
N LEU A 323 -0.43 -3.84 6.81
CA LEU A 323 0.87 -4.49 6.98
C LEU A 323 2.00 -3.66 6.40
N ILE A 324 3.13 -3.65 7.10
CA ILE A 324 4.43 -3.21 6.57
C ILE A 324 5.46 -4.31 6.81
N PRO A 325 6.49 -4.46 5.96
CA PRO A 325 7.56 -5.41 6.22
C PRO A 325 8.27 -5.14 7.56
N LYS A 326 8.55 -6.18 8.31
CA LYS A 326 9.27 -6.08 9.59
C LYS A 326 10.68 -5.51 9.41
N SER A 327 11.29 -5.69 8.24
CA SER A 327 12.56 -5.06 7.87
C SER A 327 12.48 -3.54 7.91
N ASP A 328 11.40 -2.95 7.41
CA ASP A 328 11.21 -1.50 7.39
C ASP A 328 10.98 -0.96 8.80
N TYR A 329 10.16 -1.68 9.59
CA TYR A 329 9.98 -1.37 11.00
C TYR A 329 11.31 -1.38 11.77
N THR A 330 12.11 -2.44 11.60
CA THR A 330 13.42 -2.54 12.27
C THR A 330 14.41 -1.52 11.73
N GLY A 331 14.37 -1.22 10.44
CA GLY A 331 15.17 -0.18 9.80
C GLY A 331 14.89 1.22 10.36
N LEU A 332 13.61 1.58 10.52
CA LEU A 332 13.20 2.84 11.15
C LEU A 332 13.68 2.95 12.59
N LEU A 333 13.57 1.86 13.37
CA LEU A 333 14.08 1.81 14.74
C LEU A 333 15.58 1.95 14.81
N LEU A 334 16.31 1.27 13.91
CA LEU A 334 17.78 1.34 13.85
C LEU A 334 18.25 2.73 13.45
N LYS A 335 17.64 3.32 12.41
CA LYS A 335 17.95 4.67 11.94
C LYS A 335 17.79 5.69 13.07
N SER A 336 16.66 5.66 13.77
CA SER A 336 16.42 6.56 14.90
C SER A 336 17.40 6.34 16.06
N ARG A 337 17.74 5.08 16.38
CA ARG A 337 18.78 4.80 17.40
C ARG A 337 20.15 5.33 17.00
N LEU A 338 20.50 5.23 15.71
CA LEU A 338 21.76 5.76 15.19
C LEU A 338 21.76 7.29 15.20
N GLU A 339 20.66 7.94 14.86
CA GLU A 339 20.52 9.40 14.89
C GLU A 339 20.64 9.93 16.34
N ILE A 340 19.94 9.31 17.28
CA ILE A 340 20.02 9.67 18.71
C ILE A 340 21.40 9.39 19.25
N GLY A 341 21.97 8.22 18.95
CA GLY A 341 23.32 7.83 19.37
C GLY A 341 24.40 8.77 18.77
N GLY A 342 24.28 9.09 17.50
CA GLY A 342 25.17 10.04 16.81
C GLY A 342 25.11 11.44 17.42
N LEU A 343 23.88 11.93 17.70
CA LEU A 343 23.68 13.21 18.37
C LEU A 343 24.35 13.21 19.76
N LEU A 344 24.16 12.14 20.51
CA LEU A 344 24.74 12.01 21.86
C LEU A 344 26.26 11.95 21.84
N ILE A 345 26.86 11.21 20.89
CA ILE A 345 28.31 11.17 20.68
C ILE A 345 28.83 12.55 20.29
N LEU A 346 28.16 13.25 19.40
CA LEU A 346 28.53 14.60 18.95
C LEU A 346 28.47 15.61 20.10
N LEU A 347 27.43 15.53 20.95
CA LEU A 347 27.30 16.36 22.15
C LEU A 347 28.45 16.10 23.15
N ILE A 348 28.75 14.82 23.40
CA ILE A 348 29.86 14.43 24.29
C ILE A 348 31.21 14.94 23.72
N PHE A 349 31.45 14.72 22.42
CA PHE A 349 32.65 15.20 21.74
C PHE A 349 32.81 16.72 21.87
N PHE A 350 31.72 17.46 21.56
CA PHE A 350 31.74 18.92 21.68
C PHE A 350 31.94 19.37 23.12
N GLY A 351 31.35 18.71 24.09
CA GLY A 351 31.56 18.97 25.52
C GLY A 351 33.02 18.77 25.94
N VAL A 352 33.63 17.66 25.49
CA VAL A 352 35.05 17.39 25.75
C VAL A 352 35.96 18.45 25.10
N VAL A 353 35.72 18.79 23.83
CA VAL A 353 36.47 19.81 23.11
C VAL A 353 36.33 21.17 23.80
N CYS A 354 35.12 21.57 24.20
CA CYS A 354 34.90 22.80 24.95
C CYS A 354 35.65 22.78 26.29
N CYS A 355 35.55 21.68 27.05
CA CYS A 355 36.27 21.51 28.33
C CYS A 355 37.79 21.63 28.15
N LEU A 356 38.34 20.98 27.14
CA LEU A 356 39.78 21.07 26.84
C LEU A 356 40.21 22.47 26.38
N PHE A 357 39.38 23.11 25.56
CA PHE A 357 39.63 24.46 25.07
C PHE A 357 39.63 25.48 26.21
N TYR A 358 38.54 25.48 27.03
CA TYR A 358 38.41 26.36 28.18
C TYR A 358 39.48 26.09 29.25
N SER A 359 39.80 24.80 29.48
CA SER A 359 40.87 24.42 30.41
C SER A 359 42.22 24.97 29.99
N ARG A 360 42.58 24.80 28.69
CA ARG A 360 43.90 25.27 28.19
C ARG A 360 43.95 26.78 28.01
N ARG A 361 42.87 27.41 27.57
CA ARG A 361 42.87 28.85 27.22
C ARG A 361 42.69 29.77 28.40
N TYR A 362 41.94 29.36 29.39
CA TYR A 362 41.59 30.22 30.52
C TYR A 362 42.03 29.67 31.87
N PHE A 363 41.92 28.38 32.12
CA PHE A 363 42.21 27.82 33.44
C PHE A 363 43.69 27.60 33.71
N ILE A 364 44.45 27.10 32.75
CA ILE A 364 45.87 26.85 32.96
C ILE A 364 46.62 28.15 33.21
N PRO A 365 46.43 29.21 32.40
CA PRO A 365 47.05 30.51 32.64
C PRO A 365 46.65 31.11 34.00
N ILE A 366 45.34 31.10 34.32
CA ILE A 366 44.87 31.63 35.62
C ILE A 366 45.49 30.87 36.81
N LEU A 367 45.65 29.56 36.70
CA LEU A 367 46.29 28.77 37.72
C LEU A 367 47.81 28.99 37.80
N GLU A 368 48.45 29.25 36.66
CA GLU A 368 49.87 29.64 36.60
C GLU A 368 50.09 31.01 37.19
N ASP A 369 49.19 31.98 36.90
CA ASP A 369 49.25 33.31 37.51
C ASP A 369 48.99 33.27 39.04
N ILE A 370 48.01 32.45 39.48
CA ILE A 370 47.76 32.25 40.93
C ILE A 370 48.96 31.57 41.60
N ASP A 371 49.59 30.56 40.97
CA ASP A 371 50.79 29.91 41.53
C ASP A 371 51.98 30.90 41.55
N HIS A 372 52.07 31.81 40.55
CA HIS A 372 53.09 32.85 40.49
C HIS A 372 52.88 33.94 41.57
N VAL A 373 51.62 34.37 41.78
CA VAL A 373 51.24 35.34 42.80
C VAL A 373 51.43 34.76 44.21
N THR A 374 51.17 33.46 44.38
CA THR A 374 51.43 32.77 45.67
C THR A 374 52.90 32.54 45.92
N ALA A 375 53.75 32.43 44.87
CA ALA A 375 55.20 32.25 45.00
C ALA A 375 55.97 33.57 45.21
N THR A 376 55.42 34.74 44.79
CA THR A 376 56.07 36.04 44.86
C THR A 376 55.65 36.93 46.04
N GLY A 377 54.85 36.47 46.96
CA GLY A 377 54.60 37.15 48.25
C GLY A 377 54.03 38.55 48.19
N GLY A 378 53.07 38.79 47.31
CA GLY A 378 52.10 39.89 47.52
C GLY A 378 52.51 41.32 47.11
N GLU A 379 53.54 41.56 46.37
CA GLU A 379 53.97 42.91 45.93
C GLU A 379 53.78 43.15 44.40
N ALA A 380 52.88 42.55 43.74
CA ALA A 380 52.50 42.94 42.39
C ALA A 380 51.10 43.56 42.42
N GLY A 381 51.02 44.85 42.13
CA GLY A 381 49.77 45.59 42.02
C GLY A 381 48.78 44.87 41.12
N ASN A 382 47.58 44.91 41.55
CA ASN A 382 46.39 44.21 41.12
C ASN A 382 46.26 44.05 39.56
N PRO A 383 46.85 43.07 38.90
CA PRO A 383 46.66 42.85 37.48
C PRO A 383 45.29 42.20 37.16
N PHE A 384 44.62 41.70 38.20
CA PHE A 384 43.34 40.98 38.04
C PHE A 384 42.20 41.84 37.49
N PHE A 385 42.24 43.16 37.59
CA PHE A 385 41.17 44.03 37.16
C PHE A 385 41.34 44.60 35.74
N GLU A 386 42.55 44.82 35.27
CA GLU A 386 42.79 45.34 33.91
C GLU A 386 42.67 44.28 32.82
N GLU A 387 42.91 43.00 33.10
CA GLU A 387 42.72 41.91 32.13
C GLU A 387 41.26 41.42 32.04
N LEU A 388 40.38 41.71 32.98
CA LEU A 388 38.94 41.41 32.91
C LEU A 388 38.18 42.39 31.98
N LEU A 389 38.70 43.59 31.70
CA LEU A 389 38.11 44.53 30.74
C LEU A 389 38.15 43.98 29.28
N PRO A 390 39.26 43.37 28.80
CA PRO A 390 39.28 42.75 27.49
C PRO A 390 38.38 41.48 27.41
N LEU A 391 38.15 40.83 28.55
CA LEU A 391 37.26 39.66 28.63
C LEU A 391 35.80 40.02 28.48
N SER A 392 35.38 41.13 29.11
CA SER A 392 33.99 41.65 28.95
C SER A 392 33.73 42.13 27.54
N ASP A 393 34.69 42.77 26.89
CA ASP A 393 34.58 43.19 25.48
C ASP A 393 34.62 42.00 24.52
N LYS A 394 35.43 40.95 24.79
CA LYS A 394 35.41 39.73 24.00
C LYS A 394 34.14 38.91 24.21
N LEU A 395 33.57 38.87 25.42
CA LEU A 395 32.28 38.25 25.67
C LEU A 395 31.14 38.97 24.90
N ARG A 396 31.20 40.31 24.88
CA ARG A 396 30.23 41.12 24.14
C ARG A 396 30.35 40.95 22.62
N ILE A 397 31.57 40.72 22.12
CA ILE A 397 31.81 40.41 20.71
C ILE A 397 31.33 38.99 20.39
N HIS A 398 31.54 38.02 21.30
CA HIS A 398 31.04 36.63 21.12
C HIS A 398 29.51 36.55 21.16
N GLU A 399 28.88 37.30 22.04
CA GLU A 399 27.42 37.36 22.13
C GLU A 399 26.80 37.93 20.85
N ARG A 400 27.45 38.95 20.25
CA ARG A 400 27.06 39.44 18.92
C ARG A 400 27.25 38.40 17.82
N THR A 401 28.37 37.69 17.84
CA THR A 401 28.66 36.66 16.82
C THR A 401 27.70 35.48 16.91
N ILE A 402 27.28 35.10 18.12
CA ILE A 402 26.24 34.06 18.33
C ILE A 402 24.89 34.53 17.82
N THR A 403 24.52 35.78 18.08
CA THR A 403 23.24 36.35 17.58
C THR A 403 23.24 36.45 16.05
N ASP A 404 24.36 36.77 15.44
CA ASP A 404 24.50 36.81 13.97
C ASP A 404 24.43 35.40 13.36
N LEU A 405 25.02 34.39 14.00
CA LEU A 405 24.96 32.98 13.57
C LEU A 405 23.56 32.35 13.79
N GLU A 406 22.84 32.78 14.82
CA GLU A 406 21.44 32.35 15.04
C GLU A 406 20.50 32.94 13.99
N THR A 407 20.73 34.18 13.58
CA THR A 407 19.99 34.83 12.47
C THR A 407 20.28 34.14 11.14
N GLU A 408 21.53 33.82 10.84
CA GLU A 408 21.92 33.10 9.63
C GLU A 408 21.35 31.67 9.59
N ARG A 409 21.32 31.00 10.75
CA ARG A 409 20.68 29.68 10.89
C ARG A 409 19.17 29.73 10.68
N GLN A 410 18.52 30.82 11.08
CA GLN A 410 17.09 31.03 10.89
C GLN A 410 16.74 31.29 9.42
N ASP A 411 17.61 32.03 8.72
CA ASP A 411 17.49 32.29 7.28
C ASP A 411 17.71 31.01 6.44
N LEU A 412 18.70 30.19 6.79
CA LEU A 412 18.93 28.88 6.17
C LEU A 412 17.76 27.91 6.39
N ARG A 413 17.12 27.98 7.56
CA ARG A 413 15.94 27.17 7.87
C ARG A 413 14.74 27.58 7.01
N GLY A 414 14.55 28.88 6.80
CA GLY A 414 13.52 29.41 5.90
C GLY A 414 13.74 29.01 4.43
N GLN A 415 14.99 28.99 3.98
CA GLN A 415 15.34 28.52 2.63
C GLN A 415 15.12 27.02 2.45
N MET A 416 15.41 26.20 3.46
CA MET A 416 15.14 24.76 3.44
C MET A 416 13.63 24.47 3.40
N GLU A 417 12.82 25.18 4.16
CA GLU A 417 11.36 25.04 4.12
C GLU A 417 10.79 25.39 2.74
N GLN A 418 11.36 26.41 2.09
CA GLN A 418 10.96 26.83 0.74
C GLN A 418 11.36 25.81 -0.33
N VAL A 419 12.54 25.18 -0.20
CA VAL A 419 13.00 24.10 -1.07
C VAL A 419 12.14 22.83 -0.87
N GLU A 420 11.79 22.53 0.37
CA GLU A 420 10.92 21.37 0.67
C GLU A 420 9.48 21.58 0.16
N ALA A 421 8.94 22.80 0.26
CA ALA A 421 7.66 23.16 -0.32
C ALA A 421 7.66 23.05 -1.86
N ASN A 422 8.74 23.50 -2.50
CA ASN A 422 8.94 23.37 -3.95
C ASN A 422 9.12 21.91 -4.40
N ALA A 423 9.82 21.10 -3.61
CA ALA A 423 9.97 19.66 -3.88
C ALA A 423 8.63 18.91 -3.74
N LYS A 424 7.82 19.26 -2.74
CA LYS A 424 6.46 18.72 -2.59
C LYS A 424 5.55 19.12 -3.76
N HIS A 425 5.65 20.35 -4.23
CA HIS A 425 4.89 20.84 -5.39
C HIS A 425 5.30 20.15 -6.70
N LEU A 426 6.59 19.86 -6.87
CA LEU A 426 7.13 19.11 -8.01
C LEU A 426 6.75 17.62 -7.96
N ALA A 427 6.74 17.03 -6.75
CA ALA A 427 6.30 15.66 -6.55
C ALA A 427 4.80 15.49 -6.80
N GLN A 428 3.99 16.49 -6.42
CA GLN A 428 2.55 16.54 -6.69
C GLN A 428 2.26 16.60 -8.19
N ARG A 429 2.97 17.46 -8.94
CA ARG A 429 2.85 17.55 -10.41
C ARG A 429 3.21 16.27 -11.16
N ARG A 430 4.15 15.48 -10.66
CA ARG A 430 4.52 14.18 -11.25
C ARG A 430 3.49 13.08 -10.97
N LYS A 431 2.66 13.22 -9.94
CA LYS A 431 1.58 12.26 -9.63
C LYS A 431 0.40 12.36 -10.59
N ASP A 432 0.14 13.55 -11.13
CA ASP A 432 -0.99 13.80 -12.03
C ASP A 432 -0.72 13.34 -13.48
N GLU A 433 0.50 12.87 -13.79
CA GLU A 433 0.91 12.52 -15.16
C GLU A 433 0.66 11.06 -15.55
N ILE A 434 0.36 10.14 -14.63
CA ILE A 434 0.17 8.72 -14.96
C ILE A 434 -1.05 8.15 -14.24
N ASP A 435 -2.02 7.73 -15.03
CA ASP A 435 -3.17 6.96 -14.57
C ASP A 435 -2.71 5.57 -14.09
N PRO A 436 -2.93 5.21 -12.80
CA PRO A 436 -2.53 3.91 -12.26
C PRO A 436 -3.15 2.72 -13.01
N GLU A 437 -4.37 2.87 -13.51
CA GLU A 437 -5.05 1.84 -14.28
C GLU A 437 -4.36 1.58 -15.62
N GLU A 438 -3.97 2.64 -16.32
CA GLU A 438 -3.20 2.54 -17.56
C GLU A 438 -1.82 1.91 -17.36
N TYR A 439 -1.20 2.13 -16.21
CA TYR A 439 0.09 1.53 -15.90
C TYR A 439 -0.03 0.02 -15.64
N GLN A 440 -1.04 -0.44 -14.95
CA GLN A 440 -1.28 -1.87 -14.72
C GLN A 440 -1.62 -2.61 -16.03
N LEU A 441 -2.39 -1.99 -16.90
CA LEU A 441 -2.62 -2.50 -18.26
C LEU A 441 -1.33 -2.63 -19.06
N PHE A 442 -0.49 -1.61 -18.99
CA PHE A 442 0.82 -1.63 -19.64
C PHE A 442 1.68 -2.80 -19.12
N LEU A 443 1.76 -3.01 -17.81
CA LEU A 443 2.53 -4.10 -17.19
C LEU A 443 2.04 -5.48 -17.67
N SER A 444 0.72 -5.69 -17.65
CA SER A 444 0.13 -6.94 -18.09
C SER A 444 0.37 -7.22 -19.59
N ALA A 445 0.32 -6.17 -20.39
CA ALA A 445 0.60 -6.24 -21.83
C ALA A 445 2.10 -6.48 -22.10
N TYR A 446 2.98 -5.80 -21.37
CA TYR A 446 4.42 -5.96 -21.49
C TYR A 446 4.88 -7.38 -21.12
N GLN A 447 4.30 -8.00 -20.09
CA GLN A 447 4.62 -9.38 -19.70
C GLN A 447 4.24 -10.41 -20.78
N LYS A 448 3.23 -10.15 -21.57
CA LYS A 448 2.78 -11.01 -22.67
C LYS A 448 3.60 -10.85 -23.96
N LEU A 449 4.48 -9.85 -24.02
CA LEU A 449 5.33 -9.63 -25.18
C LEU A 449 6.46 -10.65 -25.27
N GLY A 450 6.72 -11.14 -26.46
CA GLY A 450 7.85 -12.01 -26.75
C GLY A 450 9.21 -11.28 -26.58
N PRO A 451 10.31 -12.04 -26.49
CA PRO A 451 11.64 -11.49 -26.22
C PRO A 451 12.08 -10.44 -27.26
N GLU A 452 11.81 -10.65 -28.54
CA GLU A 452 12.14 -9.69 -29.60
C GLU A 452 11.42 -8.34 -29.40
N ALA A 453 10.14 -8.36 -29.04
CA ALA A 453 9.37 -7.14 -28.84
C ALA A 453 9.86 -6.35 -27.61
N ARG A 454 10.31 -7.03 -26.56
CA ARG A 454 10.92 -6.38 -25.38
C ARG A 454 12.24 -5.72 -25.74
N THR A 455 13.10 -6.39 -26.51
CA THR A 455 14.36 -5.81 -27.01
C THR A 455 14.11 -4.53 -27.84
N VAL A 456 13.04 -4.52 -28.63
CA VAL A 456 12.65 -3.32 -29.40
C VAL A 456 12.19 -2.20 -28.47
N ILE A 457 11.42 -2.50 -27.42
CA ILE A 457 11.00 -1.52 -26.42
C ILE A 457 12.21 -0.91 -25.71
N ASP A 458 13.14 -1.75 -25.24
CA ASP A 458 14.35 -1.29 -24.57
C ASP A 458 15.16 -0.35 -25.47
N ALA A 459 15.38 -0.74 -26.71
CA ALA A 459 16.06 0.10 -27.70
C ALA A 459 15.32 1.44 -27.98
N MET A 460 13.99 1.44 -27.98
CA MET A 460 13.18 2.67 -28.15
C MET A 460 13.32 3.59 -26.93
N VAL A 461 13.32 3.04 -25.72
CA VAL A 461 13.45 3.80 -24.47
C VAL A 461 14.85 4.37 -24.33
N ASP A 462 15.86 3.58 -24.67
CA ASP A 462 17.27 3.96 -24.59
C ASP A 462 17.72 4.88 -25.75
N GLY A 463 16.80 5.19 -26.68
CA GLY A 463 17.03 6.17 -27.74
C GLY A 463 17.84 5.64 -28.94
N VAL A 464 17.92 4.32 -29.09
CA VAL A 464 18.61 3.69 -30.22
C VAL A 464 17.89 4.03 -31.54
N SER A 465 18.65 4.42 -32.56
CA SER A 465 18.07 4.76 -33.85
C SER A 465 17.47 3.53 -34.54
N VAL A 466 16.42 3.76 -35.34
CA VAL A 466 15.74 2.65 -36.07
C VAL A 466 16.71 1.93 -36.99
N GLN A 467 17.71 2.63 -37.52
CA GLN A 467 18.71 2.09 -38.41
C GLN A 467 19.61 1.06 -37.68
N VAL A 468 20.12 1.42 -36.52
CA VAL A 468 20.93 0.54 -35.66
C VAL A 468 20.11 -0.68 -35.20
N LEU A 469 18.86 -0.44 -34.85
CA LEU A 469 17.95 -1.51 -34.38
C LEU A 469 17.61 -2.49 -35.55
N ALA A 470 17.48 -2.00 -36.77
CA ALA A 470 17.24 -2.83 -37.94
C ALA A 470 18.43 -3.75 -38.25
N GLU A 471 19.65 -3.23 -38.11
CA GLU A 471 20.90 -4.01 -38.22
C GLU A 471 21.00 -5.08 -37.13
N GLN A 472 20.74 -4.73 -35.90
CA GLN A 472 20.76 -5.67 -34.74
C GLN A 472 19.76 -6.81 -34.88
N LEU A 473 18.59 -6.53 -35.43
CA LEU A 473 17.52 -7.53 -35.63
C LEU A 473 17.60 -8.27 -36.97
N GLY A 474 18.51 -7.88 -37.87
CA GLY A 474 18.62 -8.45 -39.22
C GLY A 474 17.36 -8.23 -40.06
N LYS A 475 16.63 -7.14 -39.83
CA LYS A 475 15.34 -6.84 -40.49
C LYS A 475 15.42 -5.52 -41.29
N LYS A 476 14.53 -5.34 -42.28
CA LYS A 476 14.43 -4.07 -43.00
C LYS A 476 13.87 -2.97 -42.11
N MET A 477 14.29 -1.74 -42.31
CA MET A 477 13.81 -0.57 -41.56
C MET A 477 12.27 -0.45 -41.55
N SER A 478 11.63 -0.71 -42.67
CA SER A 478 10.16 -0.71 -42.79
C SER A 478 9.50 -1.71 -41.84
N THR A 479 10.13 -2.86 -41.66
CA THR A 479 9.66 -3.90 -40.73
C THR A 479 9.80 -3.44 -39.27
N VAL A 480 10.89 -2.75 -38.95
CA VAL A 480 11.11 -2.20 -37.60
C VAL A 480 10.10 -1.07 -37.30
N TYR A 481 9.77 -0.24 -38.26
CA TYR A 481 8.72 0.77 -38.13
C TYR A 481 7.34 0.14 -37.87
N SER A 482 7.02 -0.94 -38.60
CA SER A 482 5.77 -1.69 -38.38
C SER A 482 5.77 -2.32 -36.99
N TYR A 483 6.87 -2.92 -36.56
CA TYR A 483 7.05 -3.48 -35.24
C TYR A 483 6.85 -2.44 -34.10
N ARG A 484 7.44 -1.24 -34.30
CA ARG A 484 7.26 -0.15 -33.32
C ARG A 484 5.80 0.28 -33.18
N ARG A 485 5.08 0.34 -34.33
CA ARG A 485 3.66 0.67 -34.32
C ARG A 485 2.83 -0.39 -33.63
N ASP A 486 3.06 -1.66 -33.96
CA ASP A 486 2.37 -2.80 -33.36
C ASP A 486 2.66 -2.93 -31.85
N ILE A 487 3.85 -2.53 -31.41
CA ILE A 487 4.21 -2.48 -29.98
C ILE A 487 3.37 -1.44 -29.26
N TYR A 488 3.24 -0.22 -29.77
CA TYR A 488 2.43 0.81 -29.11
C TYR A 488 0.96 0.36 -28.97
N GLU A 489 0.45 -0.32 -29.97
CA GLU A 489 -0.91 -0.86 -29.95
C GLU A 489 -1.05 -1.99 -28.93
N LYS A 490 -0.09 -2.92 -28.89
CA LYS A 490 -0.09 -4.05 -27.96
C LYS A 490 0.10 -3.64 -26.50
N VAL A 491 0.86 -2.59 -26.21
CA VAL A 491 1.05 -2.07 -24.85
C VAL A 491 0.04 -0.98 -24.49
N GLY A 492 -0.94 -0.71 -25.36
CA GLY A 492 -2.05 0.18 -25.08
C GLY A 492 -1.70 1.67 -25.02
N ILE A 493 -0.59 2.10 -25.67
CA ILE A 493 -0.17 3.51 -25.68
C ILE A 493 -0.78 4.23 -26.89
N GLN A 494 -1.67 5.20 -26.63
CA GLN A 494 -2.38 5.99 -27.64
C GLN A 494 -2.11 7.49 -27.48
N GLY A 495 -2.38 8.28 -28.53
CA GLY A 495 -2.28 9.74 -28.48
C GLY A 495 -0.96 10.31 -29.03
N GLU A 496 -0.75 11.60 -28.78
CA GLU A 496 0.49 12.31 -29.07
C GLU A 496 1.55 11.99 -28.00
N ASN A 497 2.83 11.96 -28.32
CA ASN A 497 3.94 11.65 -27.40
C ASN A 497 4.06 10.18 -26.92
N LYS A 498 3.68 9.22 -27.76
CA LYS A 498 3.75 7.78 -27.44
C LYS A 498 5.11 7.31 -26.91
N LEU A 499 6.20 7.83 -27.43
CA LEU A 499 7.56 7.49 -27.00
C LEU A 499 7.84 7.97 -25.57
N GLN A 500 7.36 9.16 -25.23
CA GLN A 500 7.54 9.71 -23.87
C GLN A 500 6.74 8.92 -22.84
N GLN A 501 5.49 8.58 -23.18
CA GLN A 501 4.66 7.72 -22.33
C GLN A 501 5.29 6.33 -22.14
N LEU A 502 5.85 5.74 -23.21
CA LEU A 502 6.56 4.48 -23.14
C LEU A 502 7.79 4.57 -22.23
N ARG A 503 8.61 5.63 -22.40
CA ARG A 503 9.79 5.88 -21.57
C ARG A 503 9.45 5.98 -20.09
N VAL A 504 8.42 6.71 -19.75
CA VAL A 504 7.98 6.89 -18.36
C VAL A 504 7.53 5.56 -17.76
N ARG A 505 6.67 4.81 -18.46
CA ARG A 505 6.16 3.52 -17.97
C ARG A 505 7.25 2.45 -17.84
N VAL A 506 8.18 2.36 -18.80
CA VAL A 506 9.31 1.43 -18.74
C VAL A 506 10.32 1.84 -17.65
N SER A 507 10.57 3.13 -17.45
CA SER A 507 11.47 3.59 -16.39
C SER A 507 10.91 3.29 -15.00
N LEU A 508 9.61 3.39 -14.81
CA LEU A 508 8.93 2.96 -13.59
C LEU A 508 9.06 1.45 -13.38
N MET A 509 8.80 0.65 -14.40
CA MET A 509 8.92 -0.80 -14.35
C MET A 509 10.36 -1.26 -14.03
N ARG A 510 11.38 -0.67 -14.69
CA ARG A 510 12.79 -0.98 -14.41
C ARG A 510 13.17 -0.59 -12.96
N ARG A 511 12.60 0.48 -12.44
CA ARG A 511 12.82 0.92 -11.04
C ARG A 511 12.21 -0.06 -10.05
N GLU A 512 11.02 -0.56 -10.31
CA GLU A 512 10.35 -1.60 -9.51
C GLU A 512 11.13 -2.93 -9.56
N GLN A 513 11.61 -3.33 -10.74
CA GLN A 513 12.44 -4.54 -10.90
C GLN A 513 13.81 -4.43 -10.20
N ASN A 514 14.43 -3.26 -10.22
CA ASN A 514 15.69 -3.04 -9.51
C ASN A 514 15.49 -3.01 -7.98
N MET A 515 14.34 -2.56 -7.49
CA MET A 515 14.00 -2.64 -6.07
C MET A 515 13.78 -4.09 -5.62
N THR A 516 13.19 -4.93 -6.47
CA THR A 516 13.03 -6.36 -6.19
C THR A 516 14.33 -7.16 -6.34
N ALA A 517 15.27 -6.72 -7.18
CA ALA A 517 16.58 -7.37 -7.39
C ALA A 517 17.60 -7.03 -6.30
N SER A 518 17.49 -5.87 -5.66
CA SER A 518 18.36 -5.50 -4.53
C SER A 518 18.06 -6.28 -3.25
N ASP A 519 16.87 -6.84 -3.13
CA ASP A 519 16.46 -7.66 -1.98
C ASP A 519 16.89 -9.15 -2.09
N VAL A 520 17.52 -9.57 -3.20
CA VAL A 520 17.86 -10.99 -3.49
C VAL A 520 19.37 -11.24 -3.60
N SER A 521 20.24 -10.38 -3.09
CA SER A 521 21.67 -10.69 -3.08
C SER A 521 22.09 -11.36 -1.76
N PRO A 522 22.39 -12.66 -1.75
CA PRO A 522 23.01 -13.29 -0.60
C PRO A 522 24.49 -12.87 -0.52
N SER A 523 24.90 -12.48 0.67
CA SER A 523 26.27 -12.22 1.06
C SER A 523 27.19 -13.41 0.72
N ALA A 524 28.01 -13.27 -0.31
CA ALA A 524 29.10 -14.18 -0.56
C ALA A 524 30.28 -13.78 0.36
N THR A 525 30.45 -14.58 1.38
CA THR A 525 31.66 -14.65 2.18
C THR A 525 32.86 -14.95 1.29
N ALA A 526 33.73 -13.98 1.10
CA ALA A 526 35.10 -14.22 0.62
C ALA A 526 36.01 -14.33 1.84
N GLY A 527 36.33 -15.57 2.18
CA GLY A 527 37.41 -15.85 3.09
C GLY A 527 38.75 -15.44 2.48
N CYS A 528 39.47 -14.63 3.20
CA CYS A 528 40.89 -14.43 2.94
C CYS A 528 41.67 -15.00 4.13
N LYS A 529 42.25 -16.17 3.91
CA LYS A 529 43.30 -16.71 4.75
C LYS A 529 44.52 -15.78 4.62
N ASN A 530 45.03 -15.31 5.71
CA ASN A 530 46.41 -14.91 5.77
C ASN A 530 47.05 -15.46 7.04
N THR A 531 47.91 -16.42 6.80
CA THR A 531 48.92 -16.98 7.70
C THR A 531 50.12 -16.02 7.76
N GLY A 532 50.66 -15.79 8.92
CA GLY A 532 51.98 -15.18 9.06
C GLY A 532 52.22 -14.58 10.44
N ASN A 533 52.62 -15.38 11.32
CA ASN A 533 53.85 -15.41 12.16
C ASN A 533 54.38 -14.12 12.79
N MET A 534 54.68 -14.32 14.03
CA MET A 534 55.88 -13.94 14.81
C MET A 534 55.91 -12.58 15.50
N GLU A 535 55.90 -12.72 16.80
CA GLU A 535 57.01 -12.39 17.76
C GLU A 535 57.16 -10.96 18.24
N ASN A 536 57.19 -10.92 19.54
CA ASN A 536 57.99 -10.10 20.45
C ASN A 536 57.53 -8.67 20.83
N GLN A 537 57.37 -8.68 22.10
CA GLN A 537 57.58 -7.70 23.19
C GLN A 537 56.33 -7.02 23.71
#